data_fcb310c7d73e44d04429dc9873dfec09
#
_entry.id   fcb310c7d73e44d04429dc9873dfec09
#
_cell.length_a   1.000
_cell.length_b   1.000
_cell.length_c   1.000
_cell.angle_alpha   90.00
_cell.angle_beta   90.00
_cell.angle_gamma   90.00
#
_symmetry.space_group_name_H-M   'P 1'
#
loop_
_entity.id
_entity.type
_entity.pdbx_description
1 polymer ?
#
loop_
_entity_poly.entity_id
_entity_poly.type
_entity_poly.pdbx_seq_one_letter_code
_entity_poly.pdbx_strand_id
1 'polypeptide(L)'
;ASLVPLFVLIGIYGANNKEKAAYYILIFTFTSSLFLLLSIVVTTYMINTTSCLIYSQFVLSLDLQILLWIGIMIGIMVKTPLFPFHVWLPVVHSESPLGGSIILAGLILKLTVYLIIRWILPFLAEASVIFYPTVFIICVLTIIYTSLTTLAQIDLKVIIAYSSISHMGVCIIGVFANNVLGIEGSYLLSLSHGFISPGLFIAVGGILYDRYHTRILMYYQGLLSFMPVFALYLLVLSFANIGTPLSGNFLGEFLSLSGAFQRSPIFTTLASFSILLSATYQMKLTSRLTGGIKSPYLKVTKDLTNRESILMLSTILPCLLIGVYPIFILKSLYFNLSNVIYLF
;
A
#
# COMPACT_ATOMS: atom_id res chain seq x y z
N ALA A 1 -11.65 10.51 12.12
CA ALA A 1 -10.96 10.63 13.43
C ALA A 1 -9.44 10.54 13.31
N SER A 2 -8.86 9.64 12.50
CA SER A 2 -7.39 9.42 12.37
C SER A 2 -6.62 10.60 11.73
N LEU A 3 -7.30 11.48 10.99
CA LEU A 3 -6.67 12.58 10.27
C LEU A 3 -6.11 13.65 11.21
N VAL A 4 -6.87 14.02 12.26
CA VAL A 4 -6.46 15.07 13.19
C VAL A 4 -5.17 14.71 13.94
N PRO A 5 -5.05 13.52 14.58
CA PRO A 5 -3.80 13.11 15.21
C PRO A 5 -2.61 13.08 14.25
N LEU A 6 -2.80 12.64 13.01
CA LEU A 6 -1.73 12.62 12.00
C LEU A 6 -1.30 14.02 11.56
N PHE A 7 -2.27 14.91 11.35
CA PHE A 7 -1.98 16.31 11.03
C PHE A 7 -1.12 16.96 12.13
N VAL A 8 -1.49 16.78 13.39
CA VAL A 8 -0.75 17.30 14.53
C VAL A 8 0.64 16.65 14.63
N LEU A 9 0.72 15.34 14.46
CA LEU A 9 1.99 14.60 14.53
C LEU A 9 2.98 15.06 13.45
N ILE A 10 2.52 15.27 12.22
CA ILE A 10 3.37 15.75 11.12
C ILE A 10 3.71 17.22 11.31
N GLY A 11 2.76 18.05 11.73
CA GLY A 11 2.97 19.49 11.92
C GLY A 11 3.97 19.82 13.03
N ILE A 12 3.99 19.02 14.11
CA ILE A 12 4.91 19.24 15.24
C ILE A 12 6.26 18.57 15.00
N TYR A 13 6.26 17.26 14.70
CA TYR A 13 7.46 16.42 14.68
C TYR A 13 8.00 16.15 13.26
N GLY A 14 7.43 16.78 12.22
CA GLY A 14 7.89 16.63 10.85
C GLY A 14 9.25 17.27 10.58
N ALA A 15 9.82 16.96 9.41
CA ALA A 15 11.10 17.51 8.94
C ALA A 15 10.95 18.95 8.42
N ASN A 16 11.83 19.38 7.53
CA ASN A 16 11.95 20.80 7.14
C ASN A 16 10.68 21.40 6.50
N ASN A 17 9.98 20.64 5.65
CA ASN A 17 8.77 21.09 4.96
C ASN A 17 7.48 20.52 5.58
N LYS A 18 7.48 20.34 6.90
CA LYS A 18 6.39 19.73 7.67
C LYS A 18 5.02 20.39 7.46
N GLU A 19 4.98 21.71 7.35
CA GLU A 19 3.74 22.46 7.13
C GLU A 19 3.09 22.07 5.81
N LYS A 20 3.87 22.06 4.71
CA LYS A 20 3.41 21.63 3.40
C LYS A 20 2.85 20.21 3.44
N ALA A 21 3.57 19.28 4.07
CA ALA A 21 3.13 17.90 4.19
C ALA A 21 1.84 17.77 5.02
N ALA A 22 1.73 18.50 6.13
CA ALA A 22 0.54 18.54 6.96
C ALA A 22 -0.69 19.08 6.20
N TYR A 23 -0.52 20.15 5.43
CA TYR A 23 -1.60 20.66 4.58
C TYR A 23 -1.97 19.69 3.46
N TYR A 24 -1.01 19.01 2.83
CA TYR A 24 -1.29 18.02 1.79
C TYR A 24 -2.14 16.87 2.33
N ILE A 25 -1.77 16.27 3.46
CA ILE A 25 -2.57 15.21 4.06
C ILE A 25 -3.96 15.71 4.46
N LEU A 26 -4.06 16.91 5.01
CA LEU A 26 -5.33 17.48 5.43
C LEU A 26 -6.25 17.71 4.23
N ILE A 27 -5.79 18.47 3.23
CA ILE A 27 -6.63 18.85 2.08
C ILE A 27 -7.09 17.61 1.31
N PHE A 28 -6.16 16.74 0.90
CA PHE A 28 -6.50 15.55 0.10
C PHE A 28 -7.41 14.59 0.86
N THR A 29 -7.05 14.23 2.10
CA THR A 29 -7.82 13.22 2.85
C THR A 29 -9.11 13.78 3.42
N PHE A 30 -9.19 15.06 3.75
CA PHE A 30 -10.42 15.69 4.23
C PHE A 30 -11.44 15.83 3.10
N THR A 31 -11.05 16.39 1.96
CA THR A 31 -11.95 16.53 0.80
C THR A 31 -12.48 15.17 0.34
N SER A 32 -11.62 14.16 0.25
CA SER A 32 -12.02 12.80 -0.10
C SER A 32 -12.99 12.19 0.91
N SER A 33 -12.78 12.46 2.21
CA SER A 33 -13.65 11.94 3.26
C SER A 33 -15.06 12.58 3.26
N LEU A 34 -15.20 13.81 2.75
CA LEU A 34 -16.50 14.45 2.60
C LEU A 34 -17.36 13.73 1.55
N PHE A 35 -16.80 13.34 0.40
CA PHE A 35 -17.53 12.56 -0.60
C PHE A 35 -17.97 11.20 -0.04
N LEU A 36 -17.10 10.54 0.70
CA LEU A 36 -17.40 9.27 1.35
C LEU A 36 -18.48 9.44 2.44
N LEU A 37 -18.41 10.50 3.25
CA LEU A 37 -19.42 10.81 4.27
C LEU A 37 -20.79 11.06 3.61
N LEU A 38 -20.81 11.87 2.56
CA LEU A 38 -22.05 12.18 1.83
C LEU A 38 -22.71 10.91 1.27
N SER A 39 -21.91 10.01 0.72
CA SER A 39 -22.41 8.71 0.24
C SER A 39 -22.99 7.86 1.38
N ILE A 40 -22.36 7.83 2.54
CA ILE A 40 -22.87 7.12 3.73
C ILE A 40 -24.16 7.74 4.23
N VAL A 41 -24.26 9.07 4.30
CA VAL A 41 -25.48 9.77 4.75
C VAL A 41 -26.64 9.49 3.80
N VAL A 42 -26.40 9.53 2.49
CA VAL A 42 -27.45 9.21 1.51
C VAL A 42 -27.91 7.75 1.66
N THR A 43 -27.00 6.80 1.81
CA THR A 43 -27.37 5.39 2.00
C THR A 43 -28.15 5.18 3.29
N THR A 44 -27.72 5.79 4.41
CA THR A 44 -28.42 5.68 5.68
C THR A 44 -29.80 6.33 5.65
N TYR A 45 -29.96 7.44 4.94
CA TYR A 45 -31.26 8.08 4.75
C TYR A 45 -32.25 7.20 3.95
N MET A 46 -31.76 6.54 2.87
CA MET A 46 -32.61 5.69 2.03
C MET A 46 -33.07 4.40 2.72
N ILE A 47 -32.20 3.81 3.57
CA ILE A 47 -32.46 2.49 4.16
C ILE A 47 -32.89 2.60 5.64
N ASN A 48 -32.79 3.78 6.25
CA ASN A 48 -33.12 4.08 7.66
C ASN A 48 -32.32 3.24 8.69
N THR A 49 -31.18 2.69 8.33
CA THR A 49 -30.35 1.90 9.23
C THR A 49 -28.86 2.14 8.93
N THR A 50 -28.00 1.76 9.89
CA THR A 50 -26.53 1.76 9.72
C THR A 50 -25.94 0.34 9.74
N SER A 51 -26.79 -0.69 9.83
CA SER A 51 -26.37 -2.08 9.91
C SER A 51 -25.99 -2.63 8.54
N CYS A 52 -24.74 -3.05 8.36
CA CYS A 52 -24.27 -3.67 7.11
C CYS A 52 -25.05 -4.94 6.72
N LEU A 53 -25.57 -5.70 7.70
CA LEU A 53 -26.34 -6.90 7.43
C LEU A 53 -27.70 -6.58 6.80
N ILE A 54 -28.30 -5.46 7.18
CA ILE A 54 -29.57 -5.02 6.62
C ILE A 54 -29.33 -4.40 5.23
N TYR A 55 -28.24 -3.67 5.04
CA TYR A 55 -27.88 -3.15 3.73
C TYR A 55 -27.80 -4.21 2.64
N SER A 56 -27.27 -5.40 2.94
CA SER A 56 -27.14 -6.51 1.97
C SER A 56 -28.49 -7.10 1.50
N GLN A 57 -29.57 -6.76 2.18
CA GLN A 57 -30.92 -7.22 1.82
C GLN A 57 -31.68 -6.24 0.93
N PHE A 58 -31.20 -5.00 0.81
CA PHE A 58 -31.81 -3.98 -0.02
C PHE A 58 -31.15 -3.89 -1.38
N VAL A 59 -31.95 -3.95 -2.44
CA VAL A 59 -31.52 -3.70 -3.80
C VAL A 59 -31.79 -2.23 -4.13
N LEU A 60 -30.71 -1.47 -4.35
CA LEU A 60 -30.80 -0.07 -4.78
C LEU A 60 -31.00 0.01 -6.29
N SER A 61 -31.70 1.06 -6.77
CA SER A 61 -31.79 1.33 -8.20
C SER A 61 -30.41 1.61 -8.80
N LEU A 62 -30.18 1.24 -10.05
CA LEU A 62 -28.90 1.34 -10.73
C LEU A 62 -28.34 2.77 -10.73
N ASP A 63 -29.19 3.77 -10.94
CA ASP A 63 -28.79 5.19 -10.95
C ASP A 63 -28.25 5.63 -9.58
N LEU A 64 -28.90 5.19 -8.51
CA LEU A 64 -28.42 5.42 -7.13
C LEU A 64 -27.11 4.68 -6.85
N GLN A 65 -26.98 3.44 -7.30
CA GLN A 65 -25.74 2.70 -7.16
C GLN A 65 -24.58 3.41 -7.86
N ILE A 66 -24.78 3.93 -9.07
CA ILE A 66 -23.77 4.68 -9.83
C ILE A 66 -23.33 5.95 -9.06
N LEU A 67 -24.29 6.73 -8.58
CA LEU A 67 -23.99 7.97 -7.88
C LEU A 67 -23.21 7.71 -6.58
N LEU A 68 -23.63 6.73 -5.79
CA LEU A 68 -22.98 6.35 -4.56
C LEU A 68 -21.58 5.76 -4.80
N TRP A 69 -21.46 4.92 -5.85
CA TRP A 69 -20.20 4.31 -6.26
C TRP A 69 -19.17 5.38 -6.62
N ILE A 70 -19.54 6.38 -7.42
CA ILE A 70 -18.64 7.49 -7.78
C ILE A 70 -18.18 8.24 -6.53
N GLY A 71 -19.09 8.58 -5.62
CA GLY A 71 -18.75 9.28 -4.39
C GLY A 71 -17.77 8.51 -3.51
N ILE A 72 -17.99 7.21 -3.31
CA ILE A 72 -17.12 6.35 -2.53
C ILE A 72 -15.78 6.14 -3.23
N MET A 73 -15.78 5.91 -4.55
CA MET A 73 -14.54 5.70 -5.32
C MET A 73 -13.62 6.91 -5.34
N ILE A 74 -14.15 8.14 -5.41
CA ILE A 74 -13.33 9.35 -5.25
C ILE A 74 -12.62 9.32 -3.89
N GLY A 75 -13.34 8.97 -2.83
CA GLY A 75 -12.76 8.82 -1.49
C GLY A 75 -11.65 7.78 -1.42
N ILE A 76 -11.85 6.66 -2.09
CA ILE A 76 -10.87 5.56 -2.15
C ILE A 76 -9.67 5.96 -2.99
N MET A 77 -9.86 6.50 -4.19
CA MET A 77 -8.78 6.87 -5.11
C MET A 77 -7.79 7.86 -4.49
N VAL A 78 -8.25 8.74 -3.63
CA VAL A 78 -7.38 9.66 -2.89
C VAL A 78 -6.65 8.94 -1.77
N LYS A 79 -7.34 8.10 -1.00
CA LYS A 79 -6.74 7.39 0.15
C LYS A 79 -5.79 6.27 -0.26
N THR A 80 -6.06 5.54 -1.36
CA THR A 80 -5.15 4.53 -1.95
C THR A 80 -4.10 5.12 -2.88
N PRO A 81 -3.89 6.40 -2.88
CA PRO A 81 -3.25 7.31 -3.82
C PRO A 81 -3.14 6.76 -5.26
N LEU A 82 -4.28 6.61 -5.92
CA LEU A 82 -4.30 6.24 -7.34
C LEU A 82 -4.04 7.47 -8.22
N PHE A 83 -3.54 7.26 -9.42
CA PHE A 83 -3.42 8.33 -10.40
C PHE A 83 -4.80 8.95 -10.72
N PRO A 84 -4.94 10.28 -10.75
CA PRO A 84 -3.92 11.33 -10.58
C PRO A 84 -3.71 11.81 -9.11
N PHE A 85 -4.42 11.26 -8.13
CA PHE A 85 -4.47 11.77 -6.75
C PHE A 85 -3.33 11.27 -5.84
N HIS A 86 -2.25 10.73 -6.39
CA HIS A 86 -1.16 10.09 -5.64
C HIS A 86 -0.11 11.04 -5.06
N VAL A 87 -0.04 12.29 -5.51
CA VAL A 87 1.07 13.22 -5.24
C VAL A 87 1.27 13.52 -3.75
N TRP A 88 0.21 13.47 -2.96
CA TRP A 88 0.27 13.79 -1.53
C TRP A 88 1.09 12.76 -0.71
N LEU A 89 1.01 11.47 -1.08
CA LEU A 89 1.61 10.39 -0.29
C LEU A 89 3.14 10.49 -0.20
N PRO A 90 3.92 10.64 -1.29
CA PRO A 90 5.37 10.76 -1.21
C PRO A 90 5.82 12.00 -0.42
N VAL A 91 5.11 13.12 -0.57
CA VAL A 91 5.40 14.35 0.17
C VAL A 91 5.17 14.17 1.66
N VAL A 92 4.08 13.51 2.04
CA VAL A 92 3.78 13.25 3.45
C VAL A 92 4.77 12.26 4.05
N HIS A 93 5.13 11.19 3.35
CA HIS A 93 6.10 10.21 3.84
C HIS A 93 7.52 10.79 4.00
N SER A 94 7.95 11.65 3.08
CA SER A 94 9.27 12.26 3.17
C SER A 94 9.40 13.14 4.42
N GLU A 95 8.37 13.90 4.75
CA GLU A 95 8.42 14.87 5.83
C GLU A 95 7.90 14.34 7.17
N SER A 96 7.12 13.25 7.17
CA SER A 96 6.58 12.68 8.42
C SER A 96 7.67 12.06 9.29
N PRO A 97 7.53 12.12 10.64
CA PRO A 97 8.36 11.36 11.55
C PRO A 97 8.17 9.85 11.33
N LEU A 98 9.10 9.04 11.81
CA LEU A 98 9.10 7.58 11.59
C LEU A 98 7.76 6.94 11.97
N GLY A 99 7.23 7.25 13.16
CA GLY A 99 5.94 6.70 13.63
C GLY A 99 4.77 7.06 12.71
N GLY A 100 4.75 8.29 12.17
CA GLY A 100 3.76 8.71 11.18
C GLY A 100 3.83 7.91 9.89
N SER A 101 5.04 7.68 9.37
CA SER A 101 5.26 6.86 8.17
C SER A 101 4.82 5.41 8.36
N ILE A 102 5.09 4.81 9.54
CA ILE A 102 4.69 3.43 9.89
C ILE A 102 3.17 3.29 9.91
N ILE A 103 2.46 4.20 10.59
CA ILE A 103 1.00 4.17 10.70
C ILE A 103 0.35 4.37 9.32
N LEU A 104 0.88 5.32 8.54
CA LEU A 104 0.35 5.64 7.22
C LEU A 104 0.51 4.46 6.26
N ALA A 105 1.70 3.87 6.20
CA ALA A 105 1.98 2.74 5.31
C ALA A 105 1.36 1.43 5.81
N GLY A 106 1.39 1.18 7.11
CA GLY A 106 0.93 -0.09 7.70
C GLY A 106 -0.58 -0.22 7.78
N LEU A 107 -1.30 0.85 8.13
CA LEU A 107 -2.73 0.80 8.46
C LEU A 107 -3.60 1.57 7.49
N ILE A 108 -3.30 2.87 7.26
CA ILE A 108 -4.26 3.76 6.59
C ILE A 108 -4.54 3.34 5.15
N LEU A 109 -3.52 2.95 4.40
CA LEU A 109 -3.69 2.48 3.03
C LEU A 109 -4.54 1.20 2.95
N LYS A 110 -4.50 0.34 3.96
CA LYS A 110 -5.23 -0.94 3.98
C LYS A 110 -6.70 -0.81 4.32
N LEU A 111 -7.08 0.24 5.03
CA LEU A 111 -8.49 0.54 5.32
C LEU A 111 -9.34 0.69 4.05
N THR A 112 -8.74 1.13 2.95
CA THR A 112 -9.43 1.28 1.68
C THR A 112 -9.76 -0.05 1.02
N VAL A 113 -8.85 -1.02 1.08
CA VAL A 113 -9.10 -2.40 0.61
C VAL A 113 -10.24 -3.03 1.39
N TYR A 114 -10.22 -2.88 2.72
CA TYR A 114 -11.31 -3.32 3.58
C TYR A 114 -12.65 -2.67 3.19
N LEU A 115 -12.64 -1.37 2.91
CA LEU A 115 -13.85 -0.63 2.52
C LEU A 115 -14.40 -1.11 1.17
N ILE A 116 -13.55 -1.43 0.20
CA ILE A 116 -14.01 -1.98 -1.09
C ILE A 116 -14.66 -3.34 -0.87
N ILE A 117 -14.00 -4.26 -0.17
CA ILE A 117 -14.51 -5.62 0.06
C ILE A 117 -15.79 -5.60 0.91
N ARG A 118 -15.85 -4.75 1.93
CA ARG A 118 -16.96 -4.76 2.89
C ARG A 118 -18.16 -3.93 2.46
N TRP A 119 -17.93 -2.87 1.65
CA TRP A 119 -18.99 -1.91 1.30
C TRP A 119 -19.30 -1.91 -0.20
N ILE A 120 -18.30 -1.73 -1.07
CA ILE A 120 -18.55 -1.58 -2.50
C ILE A 120 -19.06 -2.87 -3.14
N LEU A 121 -18.33 -3.97 -2.95
CA LEU A 121 -18.67 -5.23 -3.60
C LEU A 121 -20.07 -5.76 -3.22
N PRO A 122 -20.50 -5.77 -1.94
CA PRO A 122 -21.80 -6.32 -1.58
C PRO A 122 -22.97 -5.40 -1.93
N PHE A 123 -22.82 -4.06 -1.86
CA PHE A 123 -23.94 -3.14 -1.96
C PHE A 123 -24.06 -2.44 -3.29
N LEU A 124 -22.95 -2.23 -4.01
CA LEU A 124 -22.88 -1.50 -5.26
C LEU A 124 -22.33 -2.37 -6.38
N ALA A 125 -22.87 -3.54 -6.46
CA ALA A 125 -22.42 -4.61 -7.31
C ALA A 125 -22.54 -4.30 -8.78
N GLU A 126 -23.72 -3.90 -9.22
CA GLU A 126 -24.04 -3.59 -10.63
C GLU A 126 -23.18 -2.42 -11.11
N ALA A 127 -23.08 -1.35 -10.29
CA ALA A 127 -22.20 -0.24 -10.59
C ALA A 127 -20.73 -0.67 -10.69
N SER A 128 -20.28 -1.59 -9.83
CA SER A 128 -18.91 -2.13 -9.88
C SER A 128 -18.65 -2.91 -11.16
N VAL A 129 -19.64 -3.63 -11.69
CA VAL A 129 -19.55 -4.33 -12.98
C VAL A 129 -19.45 -3.34 -14.15
N ILE A 130 -20.15 -2.22 -14.09
CA ILE A 130 -20.08 -1.20 -15.14
C ILE A 130 -18.72 -0.48 -15.15
N PHE A 131 -18.21 -0.14 -13.96
CA PHE A 131 -17.01 0.70 -13.83
C PHE A 131 -15.69 -0.09 -13.68
N TYR A 132 -15.69 -1.44 -13.65
CA TYR A 132 -14.44 -2.18 -13.53
C TYR A 132 -13.40 -1.82 -14.61
N PRO A 133 -13.76 -1.58 -15.90
CA PRO A 133 -12.74 -1.26 -16.89
C PRO A 133 -12.02 0.06 -16.59
N THR A 134 -12.76 1.05 -16.12
CA THR A 134 -12.20 2.36 -15.75
C THR A 134 -11.25 2.24 -14.57
N VAL A 135 -11.59 1.43 -13.56
CA VAL A 135 -10.72 1.15 -12.42
C VAL A 135 -9.45 0.43 -12.88
N PHE A 136 -9.56 -0.56 -13.75
CA PHE A 136 -8.39 -1.29 -14.28
C PHE A 136 -7.45 -0.35 -15.04
N ILE A 137 -7.97 0.53 -15.89
CA ILE A 137 -7.17 1.53 -16.62
C ILE A 137 -6.42 2.44 -15.64
N ILE A 138 -7.11 2.99 -14.65
CA ILE A 138 -6.50 3.87 -13.65
C ILE A 138 -5.42 3.12 -12.85
N CYS A 139 -5.67 1.89 -12.46
CA CYS A 139 -4.70 1.09 -11.71
C CYS A 139 -3.48 0.73 -12.57
N VAL A 140 -3.64 0.34 -13.83
CA VAL A 140 -2.52 0.09 -14.74
C VAL A 140 -1.67 1.36 -14.93
N LEU A 141 -2.31 2.50 -15.16
CA LEU A 141 -1.61 3.78 -15.24
C LEU A 141 -0.86 4.10 -13.94
N THR A 142 -1.46 3.88 -12.76
CA THR A 142 -0.77 4.10 -11.49
C THR A 142 0.43 3.19 -11.35
N ILE A 143 0.32 1.90 -11.64
CA ILE A 143 1.40 0.92 -11.53
C ILE A 143 2.59 1.33 -12.41
N ILE A 144 2.35 1.60 -13.68
CA ILE A 144 3.43 1.92 -14.63
C ILE A 144 4.06 3.28 -14.29
N TYR A 145 3.23 4.30 -14.10
CA TYR A 145 3.71 5.65 -13.82
C TYR A 145 4.51 5.71 -12.52
N THR A 146 3.97 5.16 -11.42
CA THR A 146 4.65 5.25 -10.12
C THR A 146 5.90 4.39 -10.05
N SER A 147 5.94 3.24 -10.71
CA SER A 147 7.15 2.42 -10.75
C SER A 147 8.26 3.04 -11.61
N LEU A 148 7.93 3.75 -12.69
CA LEU A 148 8.92 4.51 -13.46
C LEU A 148 9.42 5.74 -12.66
N THR A 149 8.54 6.42 -11.95
CA THR A 149 8.95 7.55 -11.10
C THR A 149 9.83 7.11 -9.93
N THR A 150 9.63 5.91 -9.34
CA THR A 150 10.52 5.36 -8.30
C THR A 150 11.96 5.22 -8.79
N LEU A 151 12.16 4.83 -10.04
CA LEU A 151 13.50 4.71 -10.63
C LEU A 151 14.26 6.05 -10.73
N ALA A 152 13.51 7.15 -10.88
CA ALA A 152 14.09 8.48 -10.99
C ALA A 152 14.36 9.17 -9.63
N GLN A 153 13.77 8.65 -8.54
CA GLN A 153 13.89 9.26 -7.22
C GLN A 153 15.28 9.06 -6.60
N ILE A 154 15.67 10.06 -5.81
CA ILE A 154 16.96 10.09 -5.09
C ILE A 154 16.75 9.96 -3.59
N ASP A 155 15.61 10.41 -3.06
CA ASP A 155 15.27 10.31 -1.64
C ASP A 155 14.75 8.90 -1.32
N LEU A 156 15.41 8.24 -0.36
CA LEU A 156 15.11 6.86 0.06
C LEU A 156 13.66 6.69 0.57
N LYS A 157 13.14 7.64 1.36
CA LYS A 157 11.75 7.57 1.85
C LYS A 157 10.75 7.72 0.69
N VAL A 158 11.05 8.55 -0.28
CA VAL A 158 10.20 8.77 -1.46
C VAL A 158 10.17 7.53 -2.34
N ILE A 159 11.30 6.83 -2.52
CA ILE A 159 11.37 5.56 -3.26
C ILE A 159 10.43 4.53 -2.63
N ILE A 160 10.48 4.35 -1.29
CA ILE A 160 9.62 3.41 -0.58
C ILE A 160 8.14 3.84 -0.68
N ALA A 161 7.85 5.13 -0.60
CA ALA A 161 6.48 5.64 -0.74
C ALA A 161 5.88 5.35 -2.12
N TYR A 162 6.61 5.61 -3.20
CA TYR A 162 6.14 5.29 -4.55
C TYR A 162 5.99 3.79 -4.81
N SER A 163 6.88 2.96 -4.25
CA SER A 163 6.71 1.50 -4.34
C SER A 163 5.41 1.03 -3.68
N SER A 164 5.02 1.65 -2.56
CA SER A 164 3.75 1.34 -1.90
C SER A 164 2.53 1.68 -2.78
N ILE A 165 2.59 2.75 -3.58
CA ILE A 165 1.51 3.11 -4.51
C ILE A 165 1.35 2.05 -5.59
N SER A 166 2.45 1.56 -6.18
CA SER A 166 2.41 0.53 -7.22
C SER A 166 1.80 -0.79 -6.70
N HIS A 167 2.20 -1.26 -5.52
CA HIS A 167 1.63 -2.46 -4.91
C HIS A 167 0.14 -2.30 -4.57
N MET A 168 -0.29 -1.12 -4.11
CA MET A 168 -1.71 -0.85 -3.88
C MET A 168 -2.51 -0.84 -5.18
N GLY A 169 -1.93 -0.42 -6.30
CA GLY A 169 -2.53 -0.54 -7.62
C GLY A 169 -2.85 -1.99 -8.00
N VAL A 170 -1.90 -2.91 -7.80
CA VAL A 170 -2.09 -4.36 -8.01
C VAL A 170 -3.18 -4.91 -7.09
N CYS A 171 -3.17 -4.48 -5.82
CA CYS A 171 -4.16 -4.89 -4.84
C CYS A 171 -5.59 -4.52 -5.28
N ILE A 172 -5.81 -3.30 -5.78
CA ILE A 172 -7.13 -2.84 -6.22
C ILE A 172 -7.60 -3.58 -7.48
N ILE A 173 -6.71 -3.85 -8.45
CA ILE A 173 -7.04 -4.69 -9.61
C ILE A 173 -7.57 -6.05 -9.15
N GLY A 174 -6.88 -6.70 -8.18
CA GLY A 174 -7.30 -7.99 -7.66
C GLY A 174 -8.68 -7.96 -7.00
N VAL A 175 -9.01 -6.91 -6.23
CA VAL A 175 -10.34 -6.77 -5.61
C VAL A 175 -11.44 -6.61 -6.66
N PHE A 176 -11.23 -5.73 -7.65
CA PHE A 176 -12.22 -5.48 -8.70
C PHE A 176 -12.30 -6.57 -9.78
N ALA A 177 -11.42 -7.58 -9.73
CA ALA A 177 -11.61 -8.81 -10.50
C ALA A 177 -12.89 -9.56 -10.12
N ASN A 178 -13.38 -9.35 -8.91
CA ASN A 178 -14.62 -9.91 -8.35
C ASN A 178 -14.68 -11.44 -8.46
N ASN A 179 -13.58 -12.09 -8.18
CA ASN A 179 -13.48 -13.55 -8.04
C ASN A 179 -12.72 -13.91 -6.75
N VAL A 180 -12.89 -15.14 -6.26
CA VAL A 180 -12.27 -15.59 -5.01
C VAL A 180 -10.77 -15.38 -5.01
N LEU A 181 -10.09 -15.81 -6.07
CA LEU A 181 -8.62 -15.69 -6.19
C LEU A 181 -8.15 -14.24 -6.12
N GLY A 182 -8.81 -13.33 -6.83
CA GLY A 182 -8.43 -11.92 -6.85
C GLY A 182 -8.62 -11.25 -5.50
N ILE A 183 -9.73 -11.50 -4.82
CA ILE A 183 -10.01 -10.91 -3.51
C ILE A 183 -9.10 -11.49 -2.42
N GLU A 184 -8.88 -12.80 -2.41
CA GLU A 184 -7.93 -13.45 -1.50
C GLU A 184 -6.50 -12.93 -1.69
N GLY A 185 -6.06 -12.86 -2.95
CA GLY A 185 -4.75 -12.31 -3.31
C GLY A 185 -4.57 -10.86 -2.86
N SER A 186 -5.56 -10.02 -3.10
CA SER A 186 -5.52 -8.60 -2.71
C SER A 186 -5.50 -8.42 -1.19
N TYR A 187 -6.22 -9.25 -0.45
CA TYR A 187 -6.21 -9.24 1.00
C TYR A 187 -4.84 -9.66 1.55
N LEU A 188 -4.27 -10.77 1.06
CA LEU A 188 -2.92 -11.22 1.42
C LEU A 188 -1.86 -10.15 1.08
N LEU A 189 -1.94 -9.57 -0.12
CA LEU A 189 -1.03 -8.51 -0.53
C LEU A 189 -1.12 -7.29 0.38
N SER A 190 -2.34 -6.86 0.71
CA SER A 190 -2.52 -5.72 1.61
C SER A 190 -1.95 -5.96 3.00
N LEU A 191 -2.13 -7.16 3.56
CA LEU A 191 -1.58 -7.54 4.86
C LEU A 191 -0.05 -7.64 4.83
N SER A 192 0.51 -8.39 3.89
CA SER A 192 1.97 -8.59 3.81
C SER A 192 2.71 -7.29 3.53
N HIS A 193 2.23 -6.48 2.60
CA HIS A 193 2.75 -5.15 2.35
C HIS A 193 2.62 -4.24 3.59
N GLY A 194 1.58 -4.45 4.43
CA GLY A 194 1.40 -3.76 5.70
C GLY A 194 2.49 -4.01 6.73
N PHE A 195 3.27 -5.09 6.61
CA PHE A 195 4.45 -5.38 7.41
C PHE A 195 5.75 -4.97 6.71
N ILE A 196 5.85 -5.22 5.40
CA ILE A 196 7.08 -4.96 4.62
C ILE A 196 7.36 -3.47 4.52
N SER A 197 6.37 -2.66 4.15
CA SER A 197 6.59 -1.22 3.95
C SER A 197 6.98 -0.49 5.24
N PRO A 198 6.35 -0.72 6.42
CA PRO A 198 6.86 -0.20 7.68
C PRO A 198 8.26 -0.70 8.02
N GLY A 199 8.58 -1.95 7.73
CA GLY A 199 9.93 -2.49 7.92
C GLY A 199 10.98 -1.73 7.11
N LEU A 200 10.70 -1.44 5.85
CA LEU A 200 11.58 -0.61 5.01
C LEU A 200 11.67 0.84 5.52
N PHE A 201 10.57 1.43 6.01
CA PHE A 201 10.62 2.76 6.63
C PHE A 201 11.42 2.76 7.94
N ILE A 202 11.35 1.71 8.77
CA ILE A 202 12.19 1.55 9.96
C ILE A 202 13.67 1.47 9.56
N ALA A 203 14.00 0.67 8.56
CA ALA A 203 15.37 0.52 8.07
C ALA A 203 15.94 1.85 7.58
N VAL A 204 15.23 2.53 6.69
CA VAL A 204 15.73 3.72 5.99
C VAL A 204 15.43 5.01 6.76
N GLY A 205 14.21 5.17 7.22
CA GLY A 205 13.73 6.40 7.86
C GLY A 205 14.04 6.48 9.36
N GLY A 206 14.31 5.34 10.02
CA GLY A 206 14.77 5.25 11.39
C GLY A 206 16.27 5.01 11.44
N ILE A 207 16.66 3.76 11.26
CA ILE A 207 18.02 3.28 11.54
C ILE A 207 19.12 4.02 10.75
N LEU A 208 18.95 4.19 9.43
CA LEU A 208 19.93 4.92 8.63
C LEU A 208 19.87 6.43 8.91
N TYR A 209 18.68 6.98 9.00
CA TYR A 209 18.54 8.41 9.23
C TYR A 209 19.06 8.86 10.60
N ASP A 210 18.85 8.09 11.65
CA ASP A 210 19.35 8.40 13.00
C ASP A 210 20.89 8.38 13.08
N ARG A 211 21.55 7.57 12.21
CA ARG A 211 23.02 7.47 12.18
C ARG A 211 23.67 8.52 11.29
N TYR A 212 23.05 8.85 10.15
CA TYR A 212 23.69 9.67 9.10
C TYR A 212 22.99 10.98 8.81
N HIS A 213 21.78 11.18 9.30
CA HIS A 213 20.95 12.39 9.11
C HIS A 213 20.77 12.78 7.63
N THR A 214 20.92 11.82 6.70
CA THR A 214 20.72 12.00 5.27
C THR A 214 19.71 10.98 4.74
N ARG A 215 18.96 11.35 3.69
CA ARG A 215 18.00 10.47 3.01
C ARG A 215 18.36 10.27 1.54
N ILE A 216 19.46 10.91 1.08
CA ILE A 216 19.86 10.91 -0.32
C ILE A 216 20.62 9.63 -0.64
N LEU A 217 20.08 8.80 -1.54
CA LEU A 217 20.63 7.52 -1.97
C LEU A 217 22.08 7.62 -2.45
N MET A 218 22.45 8.74 -3.09
CA MET A 218 23.79 8.93 -3.69
C MET A 218 24.92 8.92 -2.67
N TYR A 219 24.67 9.27 -1.42
CA TYR A 219 25.69 9.29 -0.36
C TYR A 219 25.97 7.90 0.21
N TYR A 220 25.05 6.94 0.02
CA TYR A 220 25.15 5.62 0.58
C TYR A 220 25.84 4.65 -0.38
N GLN A 221 26.84 3.93 0.14
CA GLN A 221 27.52 2.84 -0.54
C GLN A 221 28.28 1.97 0.46
N GLY A 222 28.34 0.64 0.21
CA GLY A 222 29.19 -0.27 0.96
C GLY A 222 28.76 -0.53 2.40
N LEU A 223 27.48 -0.40 2.74
CA LEU A 223 26.97 -0.65 4.11
C LEU A 223 27.28 -2.10 4.59
N LEU A 224 27.36 -3.05 3.68
CA LEU A 224 27.66 -4.45 4.01
C LEU A 224 29.00 -4.62 4.75
N SER A 225 29.98 -3.75 4.48
CA SER A 225 31.33 -3.87 5.08
C SER A 225 31.41 -3.51 6.56
N PHE A 226 30.49 -2.67 7.06
CA PHE A 226 30.53 -2.18 8.43
C PHE A 226 29.20 -2.32 9.20
N MET A 227 28.11 -2.67 8.50
CA MET A 227 26.80 -2.98 9.09
C MET A 227 26.21 -4.25 8.45
N PRO A 228 26.85 -5.43 8.62
CA PRO A 228 26.44 -6.65 7.93
C PRO A 228 25.06 -7.15 8.37
N VAL A 229 24.70 -7.05 9.66
CA VAL A 229 23.40 -7.49 10.17
C VAL A 229 22.28 -6.60 9.62
N PHE A 230 22.49 -5.29 9.61
CA PHE A 230 21.55 -4.35 8.98
C PHE A 230 21.35 -4.66 7.49
N ALA A 231 22.44 -4.88 6.76
CA ALA A 231 22.39 -5.19 5.33
C ALA A 231 21.60 -6.48 5.06
N LEU A 232 21.75 -7.50 5.90
CA LEU A 232 20.99 -8.75 5.79
C LEU A 232 19.48 -8.51 5.97
N TYR A 233 19.07 -7.79 7.00
CA TYR A 233 17.65 -7.47 7.22
C TYR A 233 17.07 -6.61 6.08
N LEU A 234 17.83 -5.63 5.60
CA LEU A 234 17.42 -4.81 4.47
C LEU A 234 17.24 -5.65 3.20
N LEU A 235 18.15 -6.60 2.93
CA LEU A 235 18.05 -7.52 1.80
C LEU A 235 16.79 -8.39 1.90
N VAL A 236 16.50 -8.96 3.06
CA VAL A 236 15.29 -9.77 3.27
C VAL A 236 14.02 -8.95 3.01
N LEU A 237 13.93 -7.74 3.57
CA LEU A 237 12.78 -6.85 3.34
C LEU A 237 12.67 -6.42 1.87
N SER A 238 13.79 -6.16 1.22
CA SER A 238 13.80 -5.76 -0.18
C SER A 238 13.37 -6.88 -1.11
N PHE A 239 13.83 -8.11 -0.89
CA PHE A 239 13.37 -9.28 -1.63
C PHE A 239 11.89 -9.56 -1.36
N ALA A 240 11.44 -9.41 -0.12
CA ALA A 240 10.02 -9.53 0.20
C ALA A 240 9.17 -8.45 -0.52
N ASN A 241 9.71 -7.24 -0.69
CA ASN A 241 9.02 -6.16 -1.43
C ASN A 241 8.98 -6.41 -2.95
N ILE A 242 10.00 -7.09 -3.52
CA ILE A 242 9.97 -7.54 -4.93
C ILE A 242 8.90 -8.61 -5.17
N GLY A 243 8.49 -9.32 -4.12
CA GLY A 243 7.62 -10.48 -4.24
C GLY A 243 8.42 -11.74 -4.59
N THR A 244 9.49 -12.04 -3.85
CA THR A 244 10.20 -13.32 -4.00
C THR A 244 9.41 -14.46 -3.34
N PRO A 245 9.53 -15.70 -3.84
CA PRO A 245 8.94 -16.87 -3.19
C PRO A 245 9.25 -16.91 -1.70
N LEU A 246 8.34 -17.45 -0.89
CA LEU A 246 8.33 -17.44 0.58
C LEU A 246 7.88 -16.11 1.22
N SER A 247 7.75 -15.03 0.48
CA SER A 247 7.16 -13.79 1.00
C SER A 247 5.65 -13.74 0.78
N GLY A 248 4.93 -13.10 1.72
CA GLY A 248 3.49 -12.91 1.58
C GLY A 248 3.10 -12.01 0.39
N ASN A 249 3.99 -11.09 -0.04
CA ASN A 249 3.75 -10.30 -1.24
C ASN A 249 3.70 -11.16 -2.50
N PHE A 250 4.58 -12.16 -2.63
CA PHE A 250 4.58 -13.07 -3.77
C PHE A 250 3.20 -13.73 -3.96
N LEU A 251 2.69 -14.34 -2.89
CA LEU A 251 1.38 -15.01 -2.93
C LEU A 251 0.27 -14.01 -3.23
N GLY A 252 0.32 -12.84 -2.59
CA GLY A 252 -0.66 -11.81 -2.80
C GLY A 252 -0.69 -11.27 -4.24
N GLU A 253 0.46 -10.97 -4.83
CA GLU A 253 0.57 -10.51 -6.22
C GLU A 253 0.19 -11.61 -7.21
N PHE A 254 0.66 -12.83 -7.00
CA PHE A 254 0.35 -13.96 -7.86
C PHE A 254 -1.16 -14.24 -7.90
N LEU A 255 -1.81 -14.34 -6.74
CA LEU A 255 -3.25 -14.59 -6.67
C LEU A 255 -4.08 -13.40 -7.19
N SER A 256 -3.69 -12.17 -6.89
CA SER A 256 -4.41 -10.99 -7.37
C SER A 256 -4.33 -10.84 -8.88
N LEU A 257 -3.15 -11.05 -9.48
CA LEU A 257 -2.99 -11.00 -10.93
C LEU A 257 -3.64 -12.20 -11.63
N SER A 258 -3.55 -13.42 -11.07
CA SER A 258 -4.24 -14.58 -11.65
C SER A 258 -5.76 -14.42 -11.63
N GLY A 259 -6.31 -13.87 -10.54
CA GLY A 259 -7.73 -13.51 -10.46
C GLY A 259 -8.12 -12.44 -11.47
N ALA A 260 -7.32 -11.39 -11.59
CA ALA A 260 -7.56 -10.32 -12.57
C ALA A 260 -7.46 -10.81 -14.02
N PHE A 261 -6.59 -11.78 -14.30
CA PHE A 261 -6.43 -12.36 -15.64
C PHE A 261 -7.70 -13.08 -16.12
N GLN A 262 -8.41 -13.72 -15.21
CA GLN A 262 -9.70 -14.34 -15.54
C GLN A 262 -10.75 -13.33 -15.98
N ARG A 263 -10.69 -12.10 -15.46
CA ARG A 263 -11.65 -11.03 -15.79
C ARG A 263 -11.26 -10.25 -17.05
N SER A 264 -9.97 -9.90 -17.19
CA SER A 264 -9.46 -9.11 -18.31
C SER A 264 -7.98 -9.37 -18.57
N PRO A 265 -7.63 -10.25 -19.54
CA PRO A 265 -6.24 -10.60 -19.83
C PRO A 265 -5.38 -9.40 -20.25
N ILE A 266 -5.93 -8.48 -21.05
CA ILE A 266 -5.19 -7.32 -21.59
C ILE A 266 -4.69 -6.39 -20.47
N PHE A 267 -5.58 -5.98 -19.58
CA PHE A 267 -5.18 -5.09 -18.48
C PHE A 267 -4.24 -5.78 -17.49
N THR A 268 -4.43 -7.08 -17.27
CA THR A 268 -3.59 -7.84 -16.35
C THR A 268 -2.19 -8.07 -16.90
N THR A 269 -2.03 -8.32 -18.20
CA THR A 269 -0.69 -8.39 -18.81
C THR A 269 0.05 -7.08 -18.69
N LEU A 270 -0.63 -5.93 -18.86
CA LEU A 270 -0.03 -4.62 -18.60
C LEU A 270 0.30 -4.42 -17.11
N ALA A 271 -0.57 -4.85 -16.20
CA ALA A 271 -0.31 -4.77 -14.77
C ALA A 271 0.86 -5.66 -14.32
N SER A 272 1.10 -6.80 -14.97
CA SER A 272 2.20 -7.71 -14.63
C SER A 272 3.60 -7.11 -14.86
N PHE A 273 3.73 -6.04 -15.65
CA PHE A 273 4.95 -5.24 -15.69
C PHE A 273 5.37 -4.69 -14.33
N SER A 274 4.42 -4.62 -13.35
CA SER A 274 4.75 -4.27 -11.96
C SER A 274 5.87 -5.13 -11.40
N ILE A 275 5.90 -6.44 -11.69
CA ILE A 275 6.88 -7.39 -11.17
C ILE A 275 8.28 -7.05 -11.67
N LEU A 276 8.42 -6.76 -12.98
CA LEU A 276 9.71 -6.37 -13.55
C LEU A 276 10.20 -5.03 -13.01
N LEU A 277 9.30 -4.05 -12.95
CA LEU A 277 9.64 -2.72 -12.50
C LEU A 277 9.95 -2.70 -11.00
N SER A 278 9.20 -3.47 -10.17
CA SER A 278 9.49 -3.59 -8.74
C SER A 278 10.88 -4.19 -8.49
N ALA A 279 11.24 -5.22 -9.24
CA ALA A 279 12.58 -5.81 -9.17
C ALA A 279 13.67 -4.79 -9.54
N THR A 280 13.46 -4.00 -10.60
CA THR A 280 14.48 -3.05 -11.07
C THR A 280 14.74 -1.93 -10.07
N TYR A 281 13.70 -1.25 -9.55
CA TYR A 281 13.92 -0.16 -8.59
C TYR A 281 14.41 -0.67 -7.23
N GLN A 282 13.94 -1.83 -6.78
CA GLN A 282 14.34 -2.39 -5.50
C GLN A 282 15.77 -2.92 -5.53
N MET A 283 16.18 -3.57 -6.62
CA MET A 283 17.58 -3.99 -6.81
C MET A 283 18.51 -2.79 -6.95
N LYS A 284 18.09 -1.72 -7.63
CA LYS A 284 18.84 -0.46 -7.67
C LYS A 284 19.06 0.09 -6.26
N LEU A 285 18.03 0.12 -5.42
CA LEU A 285 18.11 0.61 -4.06
C LEU A 285 19.07 -0.26 -3.22
N THR A 286 18.88 -1.57 -3.22
CA THR A 286 19.68 -2.50 -2.39
C THR A 286 21.14 -2.56 -2.84
N SER A 287 21.41 -2.70 -4.15
CA SER A 287 22.77 -2.75 -4.66
C SER A 287 23.53 -1.46 -4.36
N ARG A 288 22.85 -0.31 -4.42
CA ARG A 288 23.48 0.97 -4.10
C ARG A 288 23.77 1.12 -2.62
N LEU A 289 22.87 0.68 -1.74
CA LEU A 289 23.07 0.75 -0.29
C LEU A 289 24.14 -0.25 0.21
N THR A 290 24.03 -1.51 -0.19
CA THR A 290 24.84 -2.59 0.39
C THR A 290 26.15 -2.83 -0.36
N GLY A 291 26.17 -2.67 -1.68
CA GLY A 291 27.30 -3.00 -2.54
C GLY A 291 28.33 -1.90 -2.65
N GLY A 292 29.51 -2.27 -3.19
CA GLY A 292 30.60 -1.35 -3.47
C GLY A 292 31.52 -1.07 -2.26
N ILE A 293 32.49 -0.19 -2.50
CA ILE A 293 33.45 0.25 -1.49
C ILE A 293 32.74 1.29 -0.60
N LYS A 294 33.10 1.35 0.67
CA LYS A 294 32.56 2.33 1.62
C LYS A 294 32.60 3.75 1.06
N SER A 295 31.50 4.43 1.10
CA SER A 295 31.39 5.84 0.70
C SER A 295 32.25 6.73 1.60
N PRO A 296 33.04 7.69 1.06
CA PRO A 296 33.80 8.64 1.87
C PRO A 296 32.91 9.59 2.69
N TYR A 297 31.65 9.75 2.30
CA TYR A 297 30.67 10.59 3.00
C TYR A 297 30.10 9.96 4.27
N LEU A 298 30.25 8.64 4.46
CA LEU A 298 29.68 7.91 5.59
C LEU A 298 30.75 7.62 6.64
N LYS A 299 30.46 7.99 7.89
CA LYS A 299 31.26 7.55 9.05
C LYS A 299 31.00 6.07 9.32
N VAL A 300 32.00 5.38 9.88
CA VAL A 300 31.79 4.01 10.39
C VAL A 300 30.94 4.10 11.65
N THR A 301 29.80 3.46 11.63
CA THR A 301 28.89 3.39 12.78
C THR A 301 28.79 1.96 13.28
N LYS A 302 28.31 1.79 14.51
CA LYS A 302 27.99 0.46 15.05
C LYS A 302 26.84 -0.15 14.28
N ASP A 303 26.86 -1.47 14.14
CA ASP A 303 25.74 -2.24 13.56
C ASP A 303 24.50 -2.17 14.45
N LEU A 304 23.46 -2.91 14.13
CA LEU A 304 22.18 -2.90 14.82
C LEU A 304 22.32 -3.17 16.32
N THR A 305 21.59 -2.40 17.10
CA THR A 305 21.36 -2.72 18.53
C THR A 305 20.29 -3.83 18.64
N ASN A 306 20.26 -4.51 19.79
CA ASN A 306 19.23 -5.55 20.04
C ASN A 306 17.81 -5.03 19.88
N ARG A 307 17.54 -3.78 20.29
CA ARG A 307 16.24 -3.13 20.14
C ARG A 307 15.87 -2.95 18.66
N GLU A 308 16.79 -2.46 17.85
CA GLU A 308 16.57 -2.25 16.41
C GLU A 308 16.38 -3.58 15.68
N SER A 309 17.15 -4.61 16.03
CA SER A 309 17.00 -5.95 15.44
C SER A 309 15.63 -6.57 15.75
N ILE A 310 15.13 -6.42 16.98
CA ILE A 310 13.79 -6.89 17.36
C ILE A 310 12.71 -6.16 16.56
N LEU A 311 12.85 -4.84 16.36
CA LEU A 311 11.90 -4.07 15.54
C LEU A 311 11.89 -4.54 14.07
N MET A 312 13.06 -4.82 13.50
CA MET A 312 13.15 -5.35 12.14
C MET A 312 12.55 -6.76 12.04
N LEU A 313 12.87 -7.64 12.99
CA LEU A 313 12.31 -8.99 13.05
C LEU A 313 10.79 -8.99 13.21
N SER A 314 10.22 -8.09 13.99
CA SER A 314 8.78 -7.99 14.18
C SER A 314 8.00 -7.68 12.89
N THR A 315 8.64 -7.11 11.88
CA THR A 315 8.05 -6.86 10.56
C THR A 315 8.33 -7.98 9.55
N ILE A 316 9.50 -8.61 9.63
CA ILE A 316 9.90 -9.69 8.72
C ILE A 316 9.16 -10.99 9.03
N LEU A 317 9.09 -11.39 10.31
CA LEU A 317 8.50 -12.67 10.71
C LEU A 317 7.04 -12.83 10.25
N PRO A 318 6.12 -11.86 10.47
CA PRO A 318 4.75 -12.01 9.99
C PRO A 318 4.66 -12.12 8.46
N CYS A 319 5.50 -11.39 7.72
CA CYS A 319 5.53 -11.46 6.27
C CYS A 319 5.93 -12.85 5.76
N LEU A 320 6.94 -13.46 6.34
CA LEU A 320 7.38 -14.82 6.00
C LEU A 320 6.36 -15.86 6.44
N LEU A 321 5.73 -15.71 7.61
CA LEU A 321 4.67 -16.60 8.06
C LEU A 321 3.47 -16.60 7.10
N ILE A 322 3.04 -15.42 6.64
CA ILE A 322 1.99 -15.29 5.63
C ILE A 322 2.40 -15.96 4.31
N GLY A 323 3.67 -15.84 3.92
CA GLY A 323 4.19 -16.44 2.70
C GLY A 323 4.30 -17.96 2.74
N VAL A 324 4.65 -18.54 3.89
CA VAL A 324 4.83 -19.99 4.04
C VAL A 324 3.50 -20.71 4.36
N TYR A 325 2.66 -20.11 5.20
CA TYR A 325 1.41 -20.71 5.67
C TYR A 325 0.21 -19.77 5.54
N PRO A 326 -0.23 -19.46 4.31
CA PRO A 326 -1.34 -18.54 4.05
C PRO A 326 -2.70 -19.08 4.48
N ILE A 327 -2.84 -20.41 4.60
CA ILE A 327 -4.11 -21.10 4.89
C ILE A 327 -4.75 -20.59 6.19
N PHE A 328 -3.95 -20.21 7.17
CA PHE A 328 -4.44 -19.64 8.44
C PHE A 328 -5.35 -18.41 8.21
N ILE A 329 -4.98 -17.55 7.25
CA ILE A 329 -5.75 -16.34 6.91
C ILE A 329 -6.85 -16.68 5.90
N LEU A 330 -6.52 -17.43 4.85
CA LEU A 330 -7.43 -17.74 3.74
C LEU A 330 -8.65 -18.55 4.19
N LYS A 331 -8.49 -19.51 5.11
CA LYS A 331 -9.60 -20.32 5.60
C LYS A 331 -10.72 -19.49 6.25
N SER A 332 -10.35 -18.44 6.99
CA SER A 332 -11.33 -17.55 7.61
C SER A 332 -12.00 -16.61 6.59
N LEU A 333 -11.29 -16.28 5.52
CA LEU A 333 -11.80 -15.42 4.44
C LEU A 333 -12.71 -16.17 3.47
N TYR A 334 -12.33 -17.38 3.08
CA TYR A 334 -13.04 -18.16 2.07
C TYR A 334 -14.53 -18.29 2.37
N PHE A 335 -14.88 -18.63 3.61
CA PHE A 335 -16.27 -18.76 4.03
C PHE A 335 -17.07 -17.44 3.92
N ASN A 336 -16.43 -16.31 4.21
CA ASN A 336 -17.08 -15.01 4.11
C ASN A 336 -17.17 -14.50 2.66
N LEU A 337 -16.16 -14.81 1.85
CA LEU A 337 -16.09 -14.36 0.45
C LEU A 337 -17.05 -15.13 -0.45
N SER A 338 -17.23 -16.44 -0.22
CA SER A 338 -18.20 -17.22 -0.98
C SER A 338 -19.61 -16.61 -0.88
N ASN A 339 -19.98 -16.12 0.29
CA ASN A 339 -21.27 -15.44 0.49
C ASN A 339 -21.38 -14.09 -0.22
N VAL A 340 -20.26 -13.38 -0.43
CA VAL A 340 -20.25 -12.08 -1.11
C VAL A 340 -20.27 -12.25 -2.64
N ILE A 341 -19.57 -13.25 -3.18
CA ILE A 341 -19.44 -13.48 -4.62
C ILE A 341 -20.69 -14.17 -5.20
N TYR A 342 -21.36 -15.02 -4.45
CA TYR A 342 -22.62 -15.67 -4.88
C TYR A 342 -23.84 -14.73 -4.87
N LEU A 343 -23.68 -13.48 -4.46
CA LEU A 343 -24.71 -12.43 -4.63
C LEU A 343 -24.75 -11.83 -6.05
N PHE A 344 -24.00 -12.39 -6.99
CA PHE A 344 -23.93 -12.05 -8.40
C PHE A 344 -24.15 -13.30 -9.25
#